data_33e77980c6586a1b7bcf1be5e1f25740
#
_entry.id   33e77980c6586a1b7bcf1be5e1f25740
#
_cell.length_a   1.000
_cell.length_b   1.000
_cell.length_c   1.000
_cell.angle_alpha   90.00
_cell.angle_beta   90.00
_cell.angle_gamma   90.00
#
_symmetry.space_group_name_H-M   'P 1'
#
loop_
_entity.id
_entity.type
_entity.pdbx_description
1 polymer ?
#
loop_
_entity_poly.entity_id
_entity_poly.type
_entity_poly.pdbx_seq_one_letter_code
_entity_poly.pdbx_strand_id
1 'polypeptide(L)'
;MIEVIKRRFALSTKGAKDFCKGVFFTTLLDIVLMLPAVFVFLFLEEYLRPVFQPSASVTHGILYYSILGIVFMIVMYIFAVLQYRSTYTTVYDESANRRISLAEKLRKLPLAFFGEKNLSDLTATIMDDCTDLEHTFSHAVPQLFASIISILLITVGMALYNWQLT
;
A
#
# COMPACT_ATOMS: atom_id res chain seq x y z
N MET A 1 -0.13 1.88 19.94
CA MET A 1 0.35 1.65 18.57
C MET A 1 0.63 2.96 17.84
N ILE A 2 -0.32 3.89 17.71
CA ILE A 2 -0.14 5.21 17.05
C ILE A 2 1.00 6.03 17.67
N GLU A 3 1.12 6.06 18.99
CA GLU A 3 2.21 6.77 19.70
C GLU A 3 3.61 6.21 19.40
N VAL A 4 3.71 4.89 19.26
CA VAL A 4 4.98 4.22 18.91
C VAL A 4 5.38 4.58 17.48
N ILE A 5 4.44 4.54 16.54
CA ILE A 5 4.65 4.93 15.13
C ILE A 5 5.06 6.39 15.04
N LYS A 6 4.33 7.29 15.73
CA LYS A 6 4.65 8.71 15.82
C LYS A 6 6.09 8.96 16.28
N ARG A 7 6.51 8.27 17.35
CA ARG A 7 7.85 8.45 17.93
C ARG A 7 8.96 7.84 17.07
N ARG A 8 8.72 6.66 16.49
CA ARG A 8 9.71 5.96 15.64
C ARG A 8 9.95 6.65 14.29
N PHE A 9 8.90 7.20 13.71
CA PHE A 9 8.95 7.80 12.37
C PHE A 9 8.88 9.33 12.38
N ALA A 10 8.94 9.95 13.56
CA ALA A 10 8.84 11.41 13.74
C ALA A 10 7.64 12.03 12.97
N LEU A 11 6.51 11.31 12.93
CA LEU A 11 5.29 11.75 12.25
C LEU A 11 4.46 12.67 13.15
N SER A 12 3.66 13.54 12.52
CA SER A 12 2.60 14.25 13.23
C SER A 12 1.53 13.28 13.73
N THR A 13 0.66 13.69 14.63
CA THR A 13 -0.44 12.85 15.11
C THR A 13 -1.42 12.51 13.96
N LYS A 14 -1.60 13.42 13.02
CA LYS A 14 -2.37 13.22 11.80
C LYS A 14 -1.63 12.22 10.90
N GLY A 15 -0.34 12.46 10.61
CA GLY A 15 0.49 11.59 9.77
C GLY A 15 0.56 10.15 10.27
N ALA A 16 0.61 9.91 11.59
CA ALA A 16 0.60 8.55 12.15
C ALA A 16 -0.74 7.83 11.95
N LYS A 17 -1.88 8.53 12.05
CA LYS A 17 -3.20 7.96 11.75
C LYS A 17 -3.34 7.64 10.27
N ASP A 18 -2.91 8.54 9.43
CA ASP A 18 -2.98 8.42 7.98
C ASP A 18 -2.06 7.31 7.49
N PHE A 19 -0.89 7.13 8.10
CA PHE A 19 -0.02 5.99 7.86
C PHE A 19 -0.70 4.65 8.18
N CYS A 20 -1.33 4.52 9.35
CA CYS A 20 -2.09 3.31 9.69
C CYS A 20 -3.22 3.03 8.69
N LYS A 21 -3.91 4.08 8.24
CA LYS A 21 -4.94 3.99 7.22
C LYS A 21 -4.37 3.54 5.87
N GLY A 22 -3.20 4.08 5.50
CA GLY A 22 -2.46 3.66 4.30
C GLY A 22 -2.12 2.18 4.34
N VAL A 23 -1.49 1.70 5.42
CA VAL A 23 -1.17 0.28 5.61
C VAL A 23 -2.42 -0.60 5.52
N PHE A 24 -3.53 -0.18 6.13
CA PHE A 24 -4.80 -0.93 6.08
C PHE A 24 -5.33 -1.08 4.65
N PHE A 25 -5.40 0.02 3.88
CA PHE A 25 -5.89 -0.05 2.51
C PHE A 25 -4.93 -0.77 1.57
N THR A 26 -3.61 -0.68 1.81
CA THR A 26 -2.62 -1.46 1.06
C THR A 26 -2.79 -2.96 1.34
N THR A 27 -2.98 -3.37 2.60
CA THR A 27 -3.26 -4.77 2.95
C THR A 27 -4.55 -5.28 2.28
N LEU A 28 -5.61 -4.47 2.27
CA LEU A 28 -6.84 -4.82 1.57
C LEU A 28 -6.62 -4.97 0.06
N LEU A 29 -5.85 -4.07 -0.54
CA LEU A 29 -5.52 -4.17 -1.96
C LEU A 29 -4.71 -5.43 -2.25
N ASP A 30 -3.71 -5.77 -1.43
CA ASP A 30 -2.91 -6.99 -1.59
C ASP A 30 -3.81 -8.25 -1.59
N ILE A 31 -4.82 -8.30 -0.73
CA ILE A 31 -5.80 -9.41 -0.69
C ILE A 31 -6.67 -9.40 -1.95
N VAL A 32 -7.16 -8.23 -2.36
CA VAL A 32 -8.01 -8.09 -3.56
C VAL A 32 -7.25 -8.44 -4.84
N LEU A 33 -5.94 -8.20 -4.90
CA LEU A 33 -5.08 -8.60 -6.01
C LEU A 33 -4.97 -10.12 -6.20
N MET A 34 -5.47 -10.93 -5.27
CA MET A 34 -5.61 -12.38 -5.44
C MET A 34 -6.86 -12.78 -6.23
N LEU A 35 -7.85 -11.90 -6.37
CA LEU A 35 -9.08 -12.20 -7.11
C LEU A 35 -8.84 -12.66 -8.55
N PRO A 36 -7.90 -12.09 -9.33
CA PRO A 36 -7.58 -12.58 -10.67
C PRO A 36 -7.13 -14.04 -10.69
N ALA A 37 -6.34 -14.47 -9.70
CA ALA A 37 -5.89 -15.87 -9.62
C ALA A 37 -7.06 -16.80 -9.33
N VAL A 38 -7.94 -16.42 -8.41
CA VAL A 38 -9.18 -17.16 -8.13
C VAL A 38 -10.09 -17.21 -9.36
N PHE A 39 -10.22 -16.10 -10.07
CA PHE A 39 -11.00 -16.03 -11.30
C PHE A 39 -10.48 -17.00 -12.39
N VAL A 40 -9.16 -16.97 -12.63
CA VAL A 40 -8.52 -17.86 -13.61
C VAL A 40 -8.71 -19.32 -13.20
N PHE A 41 -8.54 -19.64 -11.91
CA PHE A 41 -8.74 -20.99 -11.40
C PHE A 41 -10.18 -21.48 -11.65
N LEU A 42 -11.19 -20.70 -11.28
CA LEU A 42 -12.59 -21.06 -11.49
C LEU A 42 -12.94 -21.22 -12.98
N PHE A 43 -12.43 -20.33 -13.82
CA PHE A 43 -12.62 -20.41 -15.26
C PHE A 43 -12.00 -21.67 -15.84
N LEU A 44 -10.74 -21.96 -15.48
CA LEU A 44 -10.03 -23.15 -15.98
C LEU A 44 -10.67 -24.43 -15.46
N GLU A 45 -11.06 -24.48 -14.19
CA GLU A 45 -11.75 -25.65 -13.63
C GLU A 45 -13.03 -25.94 -14.39
N GLU A 46 -13.86 -24.95 -14.65
CA GLU A 46 -15.14 -25.11 -15.34
C GLU A 46 -14.96 -25.60 -16.80
N TYR A 47 -14.01 -25.03 -17.53
CA TYR A 47 -13.83 -25.31 -18.95
C TYR A 47 -12.87 -26.46 -19.25
N LEU A 48 -11.93 -26.81 -18.38
CA LEU A 48 -11.03 -27.93 -18.54
C LEU A 48 -11.61 -29.24 -17.98
N ARG A 49 -12.46 -29.16 -16.97
CA ARG A 49 -13.07 -30.34 -16.34
C ARG A 49 -13.78 -31.29 -17.37
N PRO A 50 -14.61 -30.77 -18.31
CA PRO A 50 -15.26 -31.62 -19.32
C PRO A 50 -14.29 -32.29 -20.30
N VAL A 51 -13.09 -31.72 -20.50
CA VAL A 51 -12.06 -32.30 -21.37
C VAL A 51 -11.48 -33.59 -20.76
N PHE A 52 -11.32 -33.61 -19.43
CA PHE A 52 -10.77 -34.74 -18.69
C PHE A 52 -11.86 -35.70 -18.19
N GLN A 53 -13.08 -35.21 -18.01
CA GLN A 53 -14.23 -35.99 -17.56
C GLN A 53 -15.44 -35.71 -18.46
N PRO A 54 -15.65 -36.53 -19.51
CA PRO A 54 -16.73 -36.30 -20.49
C PRO A 54 -18.16 -36.27 -19.91
N SER A 55 -18.33 -36.77 -18.69
CA SER A 55 -19.61 -36.71 -17.97
C SER A 55 -19.89 -35.34 -17.30
N ALA A 56 -18.90 -34.48 -17.18
CA ALA A 56 -19.06 -33.15 -16.63
C ALA A 56 -19.56 -32.19 -17.72
N SER A 57 -20.57 -31.38 -17.38
CA SER A 57 -21.09 -30.33 -18.27
C SER A 57 -20.64 -28.97 -17.78
N VAL A 58 -20.42 -28.02 -18.69
CA VAL A 58 -20.20 -26.62 -18.36
C VAL A 58 -21.50 -26.06 -17.79
N THR A 59 -21.45 -25.60 -16.55
CA THR A 59 -22.62 -25.09 -15.85
C THR A 59 -22.84 -23.60 -16.16
N HIS A 60 -21.75 -22.82 -16.27
CA HIS A 60 -21.79 -21.39 -16.49
C HIS A 60 -21.24 -21.01 -17.86
N GLY A 61 -22.01 -20.27 -18.63
CA GLY A 61 -21.59 -19.80 -19.95
C GLY A 61 -20.50 -18.72 -19.87
N ILE A 62 -19.84 -18.47 -21.00
CA ILE A 62 -18.77 -17.46 -21.12
C ILE A 62 -19.24 -16.06 -20.71
N LEU A 63 -20.52 -15.75 -20.89
CA LEU A 63 -21.11 -14.48 -20.47
C LEU A 63 -21.05 -14.28 -18.95
N TYR A 64 -21.28 -15.33 -18.16
CA TYR A 64 -21.14 -15.32 -16.70
C TYR A 64 -19.73 -14.92 -16.26
N TYR A 65 -18.72 -15.57 -16.84
CA TYR A 65 -17.32 -15.27 -16.52
C TYR A 65 -16.89 -13.91 -17.02
N SER A 66 -17.44 -13.42 -18.13
CA SER A 66 -17.20 -12.05 -18.61
C SER A 66 -17.73 -11.01 -17.63
N ILE A 67 -18.93 -11.18 -17.14
CA ILE A 67 -19.54 -10.30 -16.13
C ILE A 67 -18.75 -10.37 -14.82
N LEU A 68 -18.41 -11.58 -14.36
CA LEU A 68 -17.62 -11.79 -13.14
C LEU A 68 -16.23 -11.11 -13.23
N GLY A 69 -15.57 -11.22 -14.37
CA GLY A 69 -14.29 -10.56 -14.64
C GLY A 69 -14.39 -9.03 -14.58
N ILE A 70 -15.45 -8.46 -15.19
CA ILE A 70 -15.70 -7.03 -15.11
C ILE A 70 -15.93 -6.57 -13.66
N VAL A 71 -16.72 -7.34 -12.89
CA VAL A 71 -16.96 -7.03 -11.47
C VAL A 71 -15.65 -7.06 -10.68
N PHE A 72 -14.79 -8.05 -10.89
CA PHE A 72 -13.48 -8.11 -10.23
C PHE A 72 -12.59 -6.92 -10.59
N MET A 73 -12.57 -6.52 -11.88
CA MET A 73 -11.82 -5.33 -12.30
C MET A 73 -12.33 -4.05 -11.63
N ILE A 74 -13.64 -3.88 -11.50
CA ILE A 74 -14.24 -2.72 -10.82
C ILE A 74 -13.84 -2.72 -9.33
N VAL A 75 -13.94 -3.86 -8.66
CA VAL A 75 -13.54 -4.00 -7.25
C VAL A 75 -12.08 -3.66 -7.06
N MET A 76 -11.18 -4.22 -7.88
CA MET A 76 -9.75 -3.91 -7.85
C MET A 76 -9.48 -2.42 -8.05
N TYR A 77 -10.14 -1.80 -9.01
CA TYR A 77 -10.00 -0.37 -9.27
C TYR A 77 -10.41 0.49 -8.08
N ILE A 78 -11.54 0.17 -7.43
CA ILE A 78 -12.02 0.90 -6.25
C ILE A 78 -10.98 0.82 -5.12
N PHE A 79 -10.49 -0.39 -4.81
CA PHE A 79 -9.49 -0.56 -3.75
C PHE A 79 -8.14 0.09 -4.10
N ALA A 80 -7.72 0.06 -5.37
CA ALA A 80 -6.52 0.74 -5.83
C ALA A 80 -6.63 2.27 -5.65
N VAL A 81 -7.77 2.87 -5.99
CA VAL A 81 -8.02 4.31 -5.77
C VAL A 81 -8.03 4.66 -4.29
N LEU A 82 -8.65 3.84 -3.43
CA LEU A 82 -8.67 4.05 -1.99
C LEU A 82 -7.28 3.97 -1.38
N GLN A 83 -6.49 2.97 -1.79
CA GLN A 83 -5.09 2.82 -1.39
C GLN A 83 -4.26 4.02 -1.83
N TYR A 84 -4.33 4.39 -3.12
CA TYR A 84 -3.62 5.53 -3.66
C TYR A 84 -3.89 6.82 -2.88
N ARG A 85 -5.17 7.15 -2.66
CA ARG A 85 -5.56 8.34 -1.90
C ARG A 85 -5.09 8.32 -0.44
N SER A 86 -5.11 7.15 0.19
CA SER A 86 -4.70 7.01 1.58
C SER A 86 -3.19 7.06 1.77
N THR A 87 -2.41 6.66 0.76
CA THR A 87 -0.96 6.57 0.86
C THR A 87 -0.31 7.84 0.32
N TYR A 88 -0.57 8.18 -0.94
CA TYR A 88 0.14 9.28 -1.61
C TYR A 88 -0.32 10.65 -1.16
N THR A 89 -1.61 10.94 -1.24
CA THR A 89 -2.11 12.31 -0.97
C THR A 89 -1.74 12.76 0.44
N THR A 90 -1.80 11.85 1.40
CA THR A 90 -1.54 12.16 2.80
C THR A 90 -0.06 12.38 3.10
N VAL A 91 0.82 11.61 2.46
CA VAL A 91 2.26 11.74 2.64
C VAL A 91 2.77 13.03 2.00
N TYR A 92 2.23 13.42 0.86
CA TYR A 92 2.59 14.70 0.23
C TYR A 92 2.23 15.90 1.10
N ASP A 93 1.05 15.89 1.75
CA ASP A 93 0.65 16.93 2.71
C ASP A 93 1.61 17.00 3.92
N GLU A 94 1.99 15.84 4.47
CA GLU A 94 2.92 15.77 5.61
C GLU A 94 4.33 16.23 5.19
N SER A 95 4.80 15.87 4.00
CA SER A 95 6.09 16.32 3.45
C SER A 95 6.11 17.83 3.25
N ALA A 96 5.07 18.40 2.66
CA ALA A 96 4.96 19.86 2.49
C ALA A 96 5.02 20.59 3.83
N ASN A 97 4.27 20.12 4.83
CA ASN A 97 4.28 20.69 6.18
C ASN A 97 5.66 20.57 6.86
N ARG A 98 6.40 19.50 6.64
CA ARG A 98 7.77 19.33 7.14
C ARG A 98 8.72 20.34 6.52
N ARG A 99 8.68 20.52 5.19
CA ARG A 99 9.50 21.51 4.48
C ARG A 99 9.24 22.92 5.00
N ILE A 100 7.96 23.29 5.16
CA ILE A 100 7.56 24.60 5.72
C ILE A 100 8.09 24.74 7.14
N SER A 101 7.87 23.77 8.02
CA SER A 101 8.32 23.79 9.41
C SER A 101 9.85 23.89 9.52
N LEU A 102 10.59 23.20 8.63
CA LEU A 102 12.05 23.26 8.57
C LEU A 102 12.52 24.66 8.14
N ALA A 103 11.93 25.21 7.08
CA ALA A 103 12.21 26.56 6.62
C ALA A 103 11.92 27.63 7.69
N GLU A 104 10.80 27.49 8.41
CA GLU A 104 10.48 28.39 9.53
C GLU A 104 11.48 28.32 10.69
N LYS A 105 11.98 27.11 11.00
CA LYS A 105 13.03 26.95 12.02
C LYS A 105 14.33 27.58 11.56
N LEU A 106 14.75 27.35 10.32
CA LEU A 106 15.96 27.96 9.76
C LEU A 106 15.88 29.49 9.79
N ARG A 107 14.72 30.08 9.45
CA ARG A 107 14.54 31.53 9.50
C ARG A 107 14.76 32.15 10.88
N LYS A 108 14.60 31.37 11.95
CA LYS A 108 14.79 31.80 13.33
C LYS A 108 16.22 31.70 13.84
N LEU A 109 17.11 31.09 13.05
CA LEU A 109 18.53 30.94 13.44
C LEU A 109 19.29 32.24 13.24
N PRO A 110 20.32 32.50 14.06
CA PRO A 110 21.16 33.67 13.93
C PRO A 110 22.00 33.62 12.63
N LEU A 111 22.34 34.79 12.08
CA LEU A 111 23.14 34.87 10.84
C LEU A 111 24.50 34.16 10.95
N ALA A 112 25.09 34.11 12.14
CA ALA A 112 26.33 33.39 12.40
C ALA A 112 26.24 31.91 12.03
N PHE A 113 25.08 31.27 12.22
CA PHE A 113 24.85 29.88 11.83
C PHE A 113 25.05 29.65 10.32
N PHE A 114 24.59 30.58 9.51
CA PHE A 114 24.72 30.50 8.04
C PHE A 114 26.14 30.84 7.55
N GLY A 115 26.96 31.49 8.35
CA GLY A 115 28.38 31.70 8.06
C GLY A 115 29.24 30.44 8.27
N GLU A 116 28.84 29.57 9.19
CA GLU A 116 29.55 28.32 9.53
C GLU A 116 29.04 27.12 8.73
N LYS A 117 27.85 27.17 8.19
CA LYS A 117 27.22 26.06 7.45
C LYS A 117 27.19 26.34 5.95
N ASN A 118 27.46 25.31 5.18
CA ASN A 118 27.33 25.39 3.73
C ASN A 118 25.86 25.52 3.34
N LEU A 119 25.48 26.59 2.65
CA LEU A 119 24.12 26.83 2.18
C LEU A 119 23.64 25.73 1.23
N SER A 120 24.57 25.13 0.46
CA SER A 120 24.27 23.99 -0.42
C SER A 120 23.80 22.77 0.35
N ASP A 121 24.44 22.45 1.50
CA ASP A 121 24.06 21.31 2.34
C ASP A 121 22.68 21.49 2.95
N LEU A 122 22.36 22.73 3.38
CA LEU A 122 21.04 23.05 3.91
C LEU A 122 19.95 22.94 2.85
N THR A 123 20.25 23.38 1.63
CA THR A 123 19.33 23.25 0.49
C THR A 123 19.13 21.81 0.09
N ALA A 124 20.19 21.00 0.02
CA ALA A 124 20.13 19.59 -0.25
C ALA A 124 19.26 18.87 0.80
N THR A 125 19.46 19.11 2.10
CA THR A 125 18.63 18.55 3.17
C THR A 125 17.14 18.88 3.00
N ILE A 126 16.80 20.12 2.61
CA ILE A 126 15.40 20.53 2.45
C ILE A 126 14.78 19.91 1.19
N MET A 127 15.53 19.83 0.12
CA MET A 127 15.01 19.39 -1.18
C MET A 127 15.12 17.88 -1.37
N ASP A 128 16.30 17.32 -1.13
CA ASP A 128 16.59 15.93 -1.43
C ASP A 128 16.19 14.98 -0.30
N ASP A 129 16.66 15.21 0.93
CA ASP A 129 16.35 14.33 2.08
C ASP A 129 14.86 14.29 2.39
N CYS A 130 14.16 15.44 2.25
CA CYS A 130 12.70 15.45 2.42
C CYS A 130 11.98 14.70 1.30
N THR A 131 12.52 14.70 0.08
CA THR A 131 11.96 13.93 -1.06
C THR A 131 12.19 12.45 -0.87
N ASP A 132 13.36 12.03 -0.40
CA ASP A 132 13.66 10.63 -0.11
C ASP A 132 12.78 10.07 1.01
N LEU A 133 12.55 10.86 2.06
CA LEU A 133 11.59 10.53 3.10
C LEU A 133 10.16 10.41 2.54
N GLU A 134 9.75 11.35 1.70
CA GLU A 134 8.44 11.34 1.05
C GLU A 134 8.25 10.06 0.23
N HIS A 135 9.22 9.71 -0.62
CA HIS A 135 9.16 8.49 -1.42
C HIS A 135 9.13 7.23 -0.54
N THR A 136 9.94 7.18 0.49
CA THR A 136 10.01 6.05 1.42
C THR A 136 8.68 5.85 2.16
N PHE A 137 8.07 6.91 2.66
CA PHE A 137 6.81 6.83 3.40
C PHE A 137 5.56 6.71 2.53
N SER A 138 5.62 7.15 1.27
CA SER A 138 4.51 6.97 0.34
C SER A 138 4.43 5.56 -0.23
N HIS A 139 5.56 4.88 -0.37
CA HIS A 139 5.65 3.59 -1.05
C HIS A 139 6.20 2.47 -0.16
N ALA A 140 7.50 2.56 0.16
CA ALA A 140 8.24 1.42 0.68
C ALA A 140 7.74 0.95 2.04
N VAL A 141 7.53 1.87 2.97
CA VAL A 141 7.19 1.51 4.35
C VAL A 141 5.76 0.99 4.49
N PRO A 142 4.70 1.64 3.93
CA PRO A 142 3.35 1.09 3.97
C PRO A 142 3.25 -0.27 3.28
N GLN A 143 3.91 -0.45 2.12
CA GLN A 143 3.91 -1.71 1.39
C GLN A 143 4.58 -2.83 2.19
N LEU A 144 5.72 -2.56 2.84
CA LEU A 144 6.42 -3.55 3.67
C LEU A 144 5.52 -4.06 4.80
N PHE A 145 4.87 -3.16 5.55
CA PHE A 145 3.97 -3.56 6.62
C PHE A 145 2.73 -4.30 6.09
N ALA A 146 2.16 -3.82 4.99
CA ALA A 146 1.02 -4.46 4.36
C ALA A 146 1.35 -5.87 3.88
N SER A 147 2.50 -6.06 3.21
CA SER A 147 2.94 -7.37 2.73
C SER A 147 3.18 -8.37 3.88
N ILE A 148 3.78 -7.94 4.98
CA ILE A 148 3.95 -8.79 6.17
C ILE A 148 2.59 -9.23 6.71
N ILE A 149 1.64 -8.30 6.85
CA ILE A 149 0.30 -8.60 7.35
C ILE A 149 -0.44 -9.53 6.40
N SER A 150 -0.38 -9.27 5.09
CA SER A 150 -1.03 -10.09 4.05
C SER A 150 -0.49 -11.51 4.04
N ILE A 151 0.84 -11.67 4.08
CA ILE A 151 1.50 -12.98 4.12
C ILE A 151 1.05 -13.75 5.36
N LEU A 152 1.03 -13.12 6.54
CA LEU A 152 0.59 -13.75 7.77
C LEU A 152 -0.89 -14.19 7.68
N LEU A 153 -1.77 -13.32 7.19
CA LEU A 153 -3.19 -13.63 7.04
C LEU A 153 -3.41 -14.81 6.09
N ILE A 154 -2.72 -14.83 4.95
CA ILE A 154 -2.83 -15.90 3.96
C ILE A 154 -2.27 -17.20 4.51
N THR A 155 -1.10 -17.16 5.15
CA THR A 155 -0.47 -18.35 5.76
C THR A 155 -1.38 -18.95 6.82
N VAL A 156 -1.95 -18.13 7.72
CA VAL A 156 -2.90 -18.60 8.72
C VAL A 156 -4.16 -19.17 8.05
N GLY A 157 -4.70 -18.50 7.04
CA GLY A 157 -5.86 -18.99 6.31
C GLY A 157 -5.61 -20.34 5.63
N MET A 158 -4.45 -20.50 5.01
CA MET A 158 -4.06 -21.78 4.39
C MET A 158 -3.82 -22.88 5.41
N ALA A 159 -3.16 -22.57 6.54
CA ALA A 159 -2.93 -23.53 7.61
C ALA A 159 -4.23 -24.04 8.24
N LEU A 160 -5.25 -23.17 8.35
CA LEU A 160 -6.58 -23.58 8.82
C LEU A 160 -7.34 -24.43 7.80
N TYR A 161 -7.10 -24.21 6.51
CA TYR A 161 -7.72 -24.97 5.42
C TYR A 161 -7.04 -26.35 5.27
N ASN A 162 -5.73 -26.39 5.17
CA ASN A 162 -4.95 -27.63 5.06
C ASN A 162 -3.51 -27.43 5.57
N TRP A 163 -3.24 -27.96 6.76
CA TRP A 163 -1.93 -27.88 7.40
C TRP A 163 -0.79 -28.53 6.59
N GLN A 164 -1.12 -29.55 5.77
CA GLN A 164 -0.10 -30.24 4.99
C GLN A 164 0.38 -29.47 3.75
N LEU A 165 -0.38 -28.44 3.33
CA LEU A 165 -0.06 -27.61 2.17
C LEU A 165 0.64 -26.30 2.54
N THR A 166 0.71 -25.98 3.84
CA THR A 166 1.32 -24.74 4.37
C THR A 166 2.69 -24.98 4.94
#